data_9970d4d4b07dfe8ebb7ef7beec5a2807
#
_entry.id   9970d4d4b07dfe8ebb7ef7beec5a2807
#
_cell.length_a   1.000
_cell.length_b   1.000
_cell.length_c   1.000
_cell.angle_alpha   90.00
_cell.angle_beta   90.00
_cell.angle_gamma   90.00
#
_symmetry.space_group_name_H-M   'P 1'
#
loop_
_entity.id
_entity.type
_entity.pdbx_description
1 polymer ?
#
loop_
_entity_poly.entity_id
_entity_poly.type
_entity_poly.pdbx_seq_one_letter_code
_entity_poly.pdbx_strand_id
1 'polypeptide(L)'
;MQWIKKTGMFLVLAFASFAVNAEYAWNFPKPVTPMALDTLHVHNKFMLITMILFVVVLAIMIYSIVNHRKSRNYQAATFTGPRTRPQVLWTLVPFAILLYIDFILMGIPAYHSVVMMEDTKNNADMVIKVNGSQWRWSYEYMDGDAQGIKFVSNLTTPQEQITNEAEKGEHYLLEVDNPLVLPVDKKVRILLTASDVIHNWWVPAFGASRDAIPGFLRETWVKVEEEGTYRGQCKELCGKGHGYMPVVVKAVPQEEFDVWVADQKQQMAANTAGADKEWTKDELMALGKDVYTKNCAVCHQVSGAGLPPAFPALTGSKLVAEPNLDSDGKLLKDSHLDRVLNGKGVMPAWKATLSDSDIAAVVTYERNALGNAVGDVLQPAQVKALR
;
A
#
# COMPACT_ATOMS: atom_id res chain seq x y z
N MET A 1 -28.23 20.60 44.52
CA MET A 1 -29.00 20.59 43.24
C MET A 1 -28.26 21.11 42.00
N GLN A 2 -27.28 22.00 42.13
CA GLN A 2 -26.47 22.49 40.94
C GLN A 2 -25.45 21.48 40.42
N TRP A 3 -24.93 20.56 41.23
CA TRP A 3 -23.97 19.52 40.82
C TRP A 3 -24.59 18.44 39.92
N ILE A 4 -25.84 18.05 40.18
CA ILE A 4 -26.57 17.03 39.42
C ILE A 4 -26.92 17.58 38.02
N LYS A 5 -27.17 18.90 37.87
CA LYS A 5 -27.41 19.53 36.57
C LYS A 5 -26.17 19.61 35.67
N LYS A 6 -24.98 19.81 36.27
CA LYS A 6 -23.71 19.87 35.52
C LYS A 6 -23.26 18.49 35.06
N THR A 7 -23.42 17.44 35.89
CA THR A 7 -23.11 16.05 35.52
C THR A 7 -24.07 15.51 34.43
N GLY A 8 -25.37 15.86 34.54
CA GLY A 8 -26.35 15.49 33.50
C GLY A 8 -26.09 16.16 32.16
N MET A 9 -25.65 17.44 32.15
CA MET A 9 -25.30 18.16 30.94
C MET A 9 -24.01 17.65 30.27
N PHE A 10 -23.00 17.19 31.07
CA PHE A 10 -21.81 16.54 30.54
C PHE A 10 -22.11 15.16 29.93
N LEU A 11 -22.99 14.38 30.53
CA LEU A 11 -23.44 13.10 29.98
C LEU A 11 -24.24 13.29 28.69
N VAL A 12 -25.13 14.27 28.62
CA VAL A 12 -25.91 14.57 27.40
C VAL A 12 -25.01 15.09 26.27
N LEU A 13 -23.99 15.90 26.55
CA LEU A 13 -23.00 16.36 25.56
C LEU A 13 -22.08 15.22 25.11
N ALA A 14 -21.73 14.28 25.98
CA ALA A 14 -20.97 13.09 25.60
C ALA A 14 -21.80 12.15 24.70
N PHE A 15 -23.11 12.02 24.92
CA PHE A 15 -24.00 11.24 24.07
C PHE A 15 -24.39 11.96 22.75
N ALA A 16 -24.44 13.30 22.74
CA ALA A 16 -24.73 14.08 21.52
C ALA A 16 -23.58 14.04 20.49
N SER A 17 -22.34 13.74 20.92
CA SER A 17 -21.20 13.55 20.01
C SER A 17 -21.28 12.26 19.18
N PHE A 18 -22.19 11.34 19.50
CA PHE A 18 -22.40 10.10 18.72
C PHE A 18 -23.33 10.28 17.49
N ALA A 19 -23.83 11.48 17.24
CA ALA A 19 -24.70 11.78 16.09
C ALA A 19 -23.95 12.30 14.86
N VAL A 20 -22.61 12.24 14.84
CA VAL A 20 -21.85 12.44 13.61
C VAL A 20 -21.85 11.12 12.85
N ASN A 21 -22.42 11.10 11.65
CA ASN A 21 -22.50 9.94 10.75
C ASN A 21 -21.11 9.52 10.20
N ALA A 22 -20.15 9.27 11.09
CA ALA A 22 -18.97 8.52 10.75
C ALA A 22 -19.27 7.06 11.11
N GLU A 23 -19.22 6.16 10.15
CA GLU A 23 -19.25 4.73 10.43
C GLU A 23 -17.98 4.36 11.18
N TYR A 24 -17.99 4.48 12.49
CA TYR A 24 -16.90 4.02 13.34
C TYR A 24 -16.91 2.51 13.39
N ALA A 25 -15.99 1.87 12.69
CA ALA A 25 -15.70 0.47 12.91
C ALA A 25 -14.97 0.31 14.27
N TRP A 26 -15.62 -0.38 15.22
CA TRP A 26 -15.02 -0.69 16.53
C TRP A 26 -13.97 -1.80 16.48
N ASN A 27 -13.78 -2.40 15.31
CA ASN A 27 -12.90 -3.53 15.09
C ASN A 27 -12.27 -3.44 13.70
N PHE A 28 -11.53 -4.47 13.29
CA PHE A 28 -10.99 -4.58 11.94
C PHE A 28 -12.08 -4.53 10.87
N PRO A 29 -11.76 -4.15 9.63
CA PRO A 29 -12.67 -4.28 8.51
C PRO A 29 -13.22 -5.70 8.40
N LYS A 30 -14.35 -5.87 7.69
CA LYS A 30 -14.90 -7.19 7.40
C LYS A 30 -13.82 -8.08 6.77
N PRO A 31 -13.51 -9.23 7.36
CA PRO A 31 -12.52 -10.15 6.79
C PRO A 31 -13.10 -10.81 5.54
N VAL A 32 -12.30 -10.87 4.48
CA VAL A 32 -12.68 -11.49 3.19
C VAL A 32 -11.66 -12.53 2.75
N THR A 33 -10.77 -12.92 3.64
CA THR A 33 -9.78 -13.98 3.44
C THR A 33 -9.68 -14.86 4.69
N PRO A 34 -9.26 -16.11 4.60
CA PRO A 34 -9.02 -16.98 5.76
C PRO A 34 -8.02 -16.35 6.74
N MET A 35 -6.98 -15.68 6.23
CA MET A 35 -5.96 -15.00 7.04
C MET A 35 -6.55 -13.85 7.86
N ALA A 36 -7.40 -13.02 7.25
CA ALA A 36 -8.07 -11.92 7.95
C ALA A 36 -9.04 -12.43 9.01
N LEU A 37 -9.78 -13.50 8.70
CA LEU A 37 -10.73 -14.12 9.62
C LEU A 37 -10.01 -14.71 10.84
N ASP A 38 -8.91 -15.43 10.63
CA ASP A 38 -8.11 -15.98 11.71
C ASP A 38 -7.50 -14.87 12.59
N THR A 39 -6.94 -13.84 11.97
CA THR A 39 -6.42 -12.65 12.67
C THR A 39 -7.51 -11.99 13.54
N LEU A 40 -8.72 -11.83 13.01
CA LEU A 40 -9.86 -11.28 13.76
C LEU A 40 -10.24 -12.16 14.96
N HIS A 41 -10.24 -13.47 14.80
CA HIS A 41 -10.54 -14.41 15.89
C HIS A 41 -9.50 -14.33 17.01
N VAL A 42 -8.21 -14.32 16.68
CA VAL A 42 -7.12 -14.17 17.64
C VAL A 42 -7.21 -12.82 18.34
N HIS A 43 -7.44 -11.74 17.61
CA HIS A 43 -7.62 -10.39 18.14
C HIS A 43 -8.79 -10.32 19.15
N ASN A 44 -9.96 -10.84 18.78
CA ASN A 44 -11.14 -10.80 19.63
C ASN A 44 -10.94 -11.56 20.94
N LYS A 45 -10.27 -12.72 20.90
CA LYS A 45 -9.88 -13.46 22.11
C LYS A 45 -8.95 -12.64 22.99
N PHE A 46 -7.92 -12.04 22.39
CA PHE A 46 -6.99 -11.17 23.10
C PHE A 46 -7.69 -9.98 23.75
N MET A 47 -8.56 -9.30 23.02
CA MET A 47 -9.34 -8.17 23.52
C MET A 47 -10.26 -8.57 24.69
N LEU A 48 -10.90 -9.74 24.59
CA LEU A 48 -11.74 -10.25 25.68
C LEU A 48 -10.92 -10.50 26.96
N ILE A 49 -9.77 -11.16 26.85
CA ILE A 49 -8.88 -11.44 27.98
C ILE A 49 -8.40 -10.11 28.60
N THR A 50 -7.93 -9.20 27.77
CA THR A 50 -7.43 -7.88 28.20
C THR A 50 -8.53 -7.08 28.89
N MET A 51 -9.76 -7.11 28.37
CA MET A 51 -10.90 -6.41 28.97
C MET A 51 -11.27 -7.00 30.35
N ILE A 52 -11.27 -8.32 30.49
CA ILE A 52 -11.51 -8.97 31.79
C ILE A 52 -10.44 -8.56 32.79
N LEU A 53 -9.17 -8.63 32.42
CA LEU A 53 -8.06 -8.22 33.31
C LEU A 53 -8.15 -6.74 33.67
N PHE A 54 -8.46 -5.87 32.71
CA PHE A 54 -8.65 -4.44 32.97
C PHE A 54 -9.77 -4.18 33.95
N VAL A 55 -10.94 -4.80 33.79
CA VAL A 55 -12.09 -4.63 34.70
C VAL A 55 -11.74 -5.11 36.11
N VAL A 56 -11.07 -6.27 36.26
CA VAL A 56 -10.65 -6.79 37.57
C VAL A 56 -9.69 -5.81 38.24
N VAL A 57 -8.65 -5.37 37.58
CA VAL A 57 -7.67 -4.44 38.16
C VAL A 57 -8.33 -3.10 38.50
N LEU A 58 -9.16 -2.57 37.62
CA LEU A 58 -9.88 -1.31 37.82
C LEU A 58 -10.81 -1.43 39.04
N ALA A 59 -11.54 -2.54 39.18
CA ALA A 59 -12.42 -2.78 40.33
C ALA A 59 -11.63 -2.81 41.64
N ILE A 60 -10.48 -3.50 41.71
CA ILE A 60 -9.59 -3.52 42.86
C ILE A 60 -9.08 -2.11 43.20
N MET A 61 -8.68 -1.34 42.19
CA MET A 61 -8.22 0.05 42.36
C MET A 61 -9.34 0.92 42.93
N ILE A 62 -10.53 0.89 42.32
CA ILE A 62 -11.69 1.67 42.80
C ILE A 62 -12.05 1.26 44.24
N TYR A 63 -12.12 -0.03 44.52
CA TYR A 63 -12.35 -0.54 45.86
C TYR A 63 -11.33 0.04 46.85
N SER A 64 -10.04 -0.01 46.52
CA SER A 64 -8.95 0.50 47.34
C SER A 64 -9.08 2.01 47.59
N ILE A 65 -9.32 2.79 46.53
CA ILE A 65 -9.49 4.25 46.60
C ILE A 65 -10.69 4.62 47.50
N VAL A 66 -11.82 3.93 47.34
CA VAL A 66 -13.05 4.23 48.07
C VAL A 66 -12.94 3.82 49.56
N ASN A 67 -12.40 2.64 49.87
CA ASN A 67 -12.40 2.08 51.21
C ASN A 67 -11.19 2.51 52.03
N HIS A 68 -10.02 2.73 51.41
CA HIS A 68 -8.80 3.09 52.14
C HIS A 68 -8.47 4.60 52.10
N ARG A 69 -9.43 5.44 51.66
CA ARG A 69 -9.25 6.90 51.66
C ARG A 69 -9.08 7.45 53.08
N LYS A 70 -8.23 8.46 53.24
CA LYS A 70 -7.91 9.13 54.54
C LYS A 70 -9.18 9.59 55.28
N SER A 71 -10.21 10.04 54.60
CA SER A 71 -11.48 10.50 55.19
C SER A 71 -12.29 9.40 55.90
N ARG A 72 -11.95 8.11 55.70
CA ARG A 72 -12.57 6.98 56.41
C ARG A 72 -11.77 6.53 57.62
N ASN A 73 -10.70 7.24 57.98
CA ASN A 73 -9.80 6.89 59.12
C ASN A 73 -9.35 5.43 59.09
N TYR A 74 -9.15 4.88 57.89
CA TYR A 74 -8.68 3.52 57.72
C TYR A 74 -7.26 3.37 58.28
N GLN A 75 -7.09 2.45 59.23
CA GLN A 75 -5.78 2.16 59.77
C GLN A 75 -5.03 1.19 58.84
N ALA A 76 -3.79 1.53 58.50
CA ALA A 76 -2.95 0.67 57.69
C ALA A 76 -2.73 -0.67 58.39
N ALA A 77 -2.78 -1.75 57.66
CA ALA A 77 -2.46 -3.08 58.18
C ALA A 77 -1.02 -3.13 58.71
N THR A 78 -0.83 -3.63 59.94
CA THR A 78 0.50 -3.87 60.45
C THR A 78 1.05 -5.17 59.88
N PHE A 79 2.17 -5.09 59.20
CA PHE A 79 2.83 -6.26 58.62
C PHE A 79 3.65 -6.99 59.71
N THR A 80 3.22 -8.17 60.08
CA THR A 80 3.84 -8.96 61.17
C THR A 80 4.95 -9.92 60.71
N GLY A 81 5.49 -9.72 59.54
CA GLY A 81 6.57 -10.51 58.95
C GLY A 81 6.15 -11.47 57.83
N PRO A 82 7.10 -12.09 57.14
CA PRO A 82 6.84 -12.93 55.99
C PRO A 82 6.09 -14.23 56.38
N ARG A 83 4.98 -14.49 55.68
CA ARG A 83 4.28 -15.77 55.76
C ARG A 83 4.53 -16.56 54.49
N THR A 84 5.24 -17.67 54.59
CA THR A 84 5.65 -18.45 53.39
C THR A 84 4.48 -18.85 52.51
N ARG A 85 3.38 -19.35 53.07
CA ARG A 85 2.22 -19.79 52.24
C ARG A 85 1.59 -18.65 51.41
N PRO A 86 1.21 -17.49 51.98
CA PRO A 86 0.71 -16.37 51.16
C PRO A 86 1.72 -15.88 50.12
N GLN A 87 3.01 -15.84 50.45
CA GLN A 87 4.04 -15.40 49.50
C GLN A 87 4.17 -16.36 48.33
N VAL A 88 4.17 -17.66 48.55
CA VAL A 88 4.20 -18.67 47.48
C VAL A 88 2.95 -18.54 46.61
N LEU A 89 1.77 -18.36 47.19
CA LEU A 89 0.53 -18.16 46.39
C LEU A 89 0.58 -16.87 45.57
N TRP A 90 1.03 -15.75 46.15
CA TRP A 90 1.17 -14.48 45.45
C TRP A 90 2.17 -14.54 44.30
N THR A 91 3.15 -15.43 44.35
CA THR A 91 4.12 -15.66 43.28
C THR A 91 3.58 -16.64 42.24
N LEU A 92 3.10 -17.80 42.68
CA LEU A 92 2.74 -18.89 41.77
C LEU A 92 1.42 -18.66 41.02
N VAL A 93 0.41 -18.02 41.66
CA VAL A 93 -0.89 -17.84 41.01
C VAL A 93 -0.81 -16.91 39.82
N PRO A 94 -0.23 -15.68 39.88
CA PRO A 94 -0.05 -14.85 38.71
C PRO A 94 0.80 -15.53 37.62
N PHE A 95 1.87 -16.23 38.03
CA PHE A 95 2.72 -16.95 37.08
C PHE A 95 1.96 -18.07 36.33
N ALA A 96 1.16 -18.86 37.06
CA ALA A 96 0.33 -19.89 36.45
C ALA A 96 -0.75 -19.31 35.52
N ILE A 97 -1.35 -18.17 35.90
CA ILE A 97 -2.30 -17.45 35.04
C ILE A 97 -1.61 -16.97 33.75
N LEU A 98 -0.43 -16.36 33.85
CA LEU A 98 0.32 -15.91 32.70
C LEU A 98 0.70 -17.08 31.76
N LEU A 99 1.23 -18.17 32.33
CA LEU A 99 1.55 -19.38 31.56
C LEU A 99 0.32 -19.93 30.84
N TYR A 100 -0.83 -19.98 31.50
CA TYR A 100 -2.05 -20.44 30.88
C TYR A 100 -2.52 -19.52 29.75
N ILE A 101 -2.50 -18.21 29.97
CA ILE A 101 -2.88 -17.23 28.92
C ILE A 101 -1.90 -17.30 27.76
N ASP A 102 -0.59 -17.23 28.02
CA ASP A 102 0.41 -17.10 26.97
C ASP A 102 0.57 -18.38 26.16
N PHE A 103 0.53 -19.56 26.80
CA PHE A 103 0.75 -20.81 26.07
C PHE A 103 -0.56 -21.43 25.56
N ILE A 104 -1.60 -21.50 26.37
CA ILE A 104 -2.82 -22.25 26.01
C ILE A 104 -3.82 -21.37 25.26
N LEU A 105 -4.13 -20.19 25.78
CA LEU A 105 -5.18 -19.35 25.18
C LEU A 105 -4.71 -18.57 23.96
N MET A 106 -3.47 -18.12 23.96
CA MET A 106 -2.93 -17.23 22.90
C MET A 106 -1.82 -17.89 22.08
N GLY A 107 -0.86 -18.56 22.71
CA GLY A 107 0.32 -19.07 22.03
C GLY A 107 0.02 -20.12 20.97
N ILE A 108 -0.85 -21.09 21.27
CA ILE A 108 -1.23 -22.12 20.30
C ILE A 108 -2.01 -21.52 19.11
N PRO A 109 -3.06 -20.70 19.29
CA PRO A 109 -3.71 -20.02 18.19
C PRO A 109 -2.77 -19.12 17.37
N ALA A 110 -1.96 -18.31 18.04
CA ALA A 110 -1.00 -17.42 17.36
C ALA A 110 0.04 -18.21 16.54
N TYR A 111 0.55 -19.33 17.05
CA TYR A 111 1.44 -20.20 16.30
C TYR A 111 0.76 -20.77 15.05
N HIS A 112 -0.49 -21.21 15.17
CA HIS A 112 -1.26 -21.68 14.02
C HIS A 112 -1.43 -20.58 12.95
N SER A 113 -1.75 -19.36 13.37
CA SER A 113 -1.83 -18.20 12.47
C SER A 113 -0.51 -17.94 11.75
N VAL A 114 0.63 -17.99 12.47
CA VAL A 114 1.96 -17.80 11.84
C VAL A 114 2.25 -18.89 10.82
N VAL A 115 1.99 -20.16 11.14
CA VAL A 115 2.19 -21.28 10.21
C VAL A 115 1.33 -21.12 8.96
N MET A 116 0.06 -20.72 9.10
CA MET A 116 -0.82 -20.44 7.98
C MET A 116 -0.33 -19.28 7.12
N MET A 117 0.13 -18.17 7.73
CA MET A 117 0.65 -17.01 7.00
C MET A 117 1.93 -17.32 6.21
N GLU A 118 2.80 -18.17 6.72
CA GLU A 118 4.06 -18.56 6.07
C GLU A 118 3.89 -19.68 5.03
N ASP A 119 2.73 -20.30 4.94
CA ASP A 119 2.42 -21.30 3.91
C ASP A 119 2.10 -20.67 2.56
N THR A 120 3.09 -20.03 1.95
CA THR A 120 2.93 -19.28 0.70
C THR A 120 2.94 -20.15 -0.55
N LYS A 121 3.51 -21.37 -0.48
CA LYS A 121 3.83 -22.21 -1.66
C LYS A 121 2.84 -23.34 -1.90
N ASN A 122 2.31 -23.92 -0.82
CA ASN A 122 1.44 -25.08 -0.97
C ASN A 122 0.09 -24.68 -1.59
N ASN A 123 -0.31 -25.39 -2.65
CA ASN A 123 -1.57 -25.18 -3.36
C ASN A 123 -1.77 -23.71 -3.84
N ALA A 124 -0.72 -23.03 -4.25
CA ALA A 124 -0.86 -21.73 -4.92
C ALA A 124 -1.40 -21.95 -6.34
N ASP A 125 -2.53 -21.32 -6.65
CA ASP A 125 -3.17 -21.36 -7.97
C ASP A 125 -2.55 -20.37 -8.94
N MET A 126 -1.92 -19.28 -8.42
CA MET A 126 -1.36 -18.19 -9.19
C MET A 126 -0.19 -17.55 -8.45
N VAL A 127 0.76 -17.02 -9.19
CA VAL A 127 1.90 -16.26 -8.66
C VAL A 127 1.93 -14.87 -9.27
N ILE A 128 1.99 -13.84 -8.42
CA ILE A 128 2.10 -12.45 -8.83
C ILE A 128 3.33 -11.83 -8.17
N LYS A 129 4.11 -11.08 -8.95
CA LYS A 129 5.20 -10.28 -8.45
C LYS A 129 4.73 -8.84 -8.26
N VAL A 130 5.00 -8.29 -7.08
CA VAL A 130 4.71 -6.90 -6.70
C VAL A 130 6.02 -6.19 -6.45
N ASN A 131 6.23 -5.07 -7.11
CA ASN A 131 7.39 -4.22 -6.91
C ASN A 131 6.96 -2.83 -6.45
N GLY A 132 7.45 -2.41 -5.28
CA GLY A 132 7.29 -1.06 -4.76
C GLY A 132 8.35 -0.12 -5.33
N SER A 133 7.94 1.09 -5.66
CA SER A 133 8.84 2.18 -6.00
C SER A 133 8.22 3.52 -5.57
N GLN A 134 9.01 4.55 -5.43
CA GLN A 134 8.56 5.90 -5.02
C GLN A 134 7.81 6.59 -6.19
N TRP A 135 6.48 6.76 -6.20
CA TRP A 135 5.51 6.26 -5.21
C TRP A 135 4.37 5.60 -5.97
N ARG A 136 4.51 4.29 -6.25
CA ARG A 136 3.58 3.49 -7.04
C ARG A 136 3.86 2.00 -6.83
N TRP A 137 2.94 1.19 -7.29
CA TRP A 137 3.10 -0.26 -7.35
C TRP A 137 3.20 -0.73 -8.80
N SER A 138 4.02 -1.73 -9.05
CA SER A 138 4.06 -2.46 -10.33
C SER A 138 3.70 -3.91 -10.07
N TYR A 139 2.87 -4.46 -10.93
CA TYR A 139 2.39 -5.84 -10.85
C TYR A 139 2.84 -6.62 -12.08
N GLU A 140 3.20 -7.89 -11.88
CA GLU A 140 3.56 -8.84 -12.94
C GLU A 140 2.96 -10.20 -12.62
N TYR A 141 2.14 -10.74 -13.50
CA TYR A 141 1.62 -12.09 -13.40
C TYR A 141 2.67 -13.06 -13.92
N MET A 142 3.07 -14.03 -13.09
CA MET A 142 4.24 -14.86 -13.33
C MET A 142 3.92 -16.20 -13.97
N ASP A 143 2.67 -16.64 -13.91
CA ASP A 143 2.23 -17.95 -14.37
C ASP A 143 0.80 -17.95 -14.90
N GLY A 144 0.32 -19.14 -15.33
CA GLY A 144 -1.02 -19.35 -15.86
C GLY A 144 -1.31 -18.56 -17.13
N ASP A 145 -2.61 -18.38 -17.42
CA ASP A 145 -3.04 -17.64 -18.62
C ASP A 145 -2.73 -16.15 -18.55
N ALA A 146 -2.54 -15.61 -17.39
CA ALA A 146 -2.15 -14.20 -17.20
C ALA A 146 -0.63 -13.96 -17.32
N GLN A 147 0.17 -15.01 -17.50
CA GLN A 147 1.63 -14.89 -17.55
C GLN A 147 2.10 -13.80 -18.51
N GLY A 148 3.01 -12.95 -18.03
CA GLY A 148 3.63 -11.87 -18.79
C GLY A 148 2.83 -10.56 -18.78
N ILE A 149 1.59 -10.53 -18.26
CA ILE A 149 0.85 -9.28 -18.06
C ILE A 149 1.57 -8.46 -17.00
N LYS A 150 1.94 -7.22 -17.33
CA LYS A 150 2.65 -6.27 -16.46
C LYS A 150 2.04 -4.89 -16.60
N PHE A 151 1.88 -4.21 -15.48
CA PHE A 151 1.43 -2.82 -15.48
C PHE A 151 1.88 -2.08 -14.22
N VAL A 152 1.80 -0.76 -14.29
CA VAL A 152 2.01 0.15 -13.18
C VAL A 152 0.67 0.64 -12.68
N SER A 153 0.54 0.78 -11.38
CA SER A 153 -0.63 1.27 -10.68
C SER A 153 -0.28 2.61 -10.02
N ASN A 154 -0.84 3.70 -10.54
CA ASN A 154 -0.59 5.05 -10.08
C ASN A 154 -1.84 5.63 -9.41
N LEU A 155 -1.63 6.54 -8.45
CA LEU A 155 -2.70 7.32 -7.84
C LEU A 155 -3.47 8.13 -8.89
N THR A 156 -4.81 8.12 -8.82
CA THR A 156 -5.68 8.91 -9.71
C THR A 156 -6.29 10.15 -9.04
N THR A 157 -6.05 10.37 -7.74
CA THR A 157 -6.56 11.55 -7.05
C THR A 157 -6.08 12.83 -7.73
N PRO A 158 -7.00 13.72 -8.17
CA PRO A 158 -6.65 14.96 -8.81
C PRO A 158 -5.78 15.87 -7.92
N GLN A 159 -4.85 16.59 -8.56
CA GLN A 159 -3.92 17.48 -7.83
C GLN A 159 -4.65 18.55 -7.02
N GLU A 160 -5.75 19.05 -7.53
CA GLU A 160 -6.57 20.09 -6.89
C GLU A 160 -7.18 19.60 -5.57
N GLN A 161 -7.49 18.29 -5.47
CA GLN A 161 -7.90 17.68 -4.19
C GLN A 161 -6.73 17.58 -3.21
N ILE A 162 -5.53 17.28 -3.72
CA ILE A 162 -4.31 17.15 -2.90
C ILE A 162 -3.90 18.52 -2.34
N THR A 163 -4.03 19.58 -3.13
CA THR A 163 -3.70 20.97 -2.72
C THR A 163 -4.83 21.67 -1.95
N ASN A 164 -5.95 20.97 -1.71
CA ASN A 164 -7.17 21.50 -1.08
C ASN A 164 -7.85 22.64 -1.86
N GLU A 165 -7.70 22.64 -3.17
CA GLU A 165 -8.38 23.57 -4.09
C GLU A 165 -9.73 23.03 -4.57
N ALA A 166 -9.95 21.70 -4.45
CA ALA A 166 -11.20 21.03 -4.73
C ALA A 166 -11.65 20.15 -3.54
N GLU A 167 -12.95 19.85 -3.48
CA GLU A 167 -13.53 18.95 -2.47
C GLU A 167 -12.99 17.53 -2.65
N LYS A 168 -12.66 16.87 -1.54
CA LYS A 168 -12.13 15.50 -1.52
C LYS A 168 -13.24 14.49 -1.76
N GLY A 169 -13.04 13.58 -2.71
CA GLY A 169 -13.93 12.47 -2.97
C GLY A 169 -13.93 11.41 -1.84
N GLU A 170 -14.90 10.51 -1.87
CA GLU A 170 -15.09 9.44 -0.89
C GLU A 170 -13.83 8.58 -0.72
N HIS A 171 -13.16 8.27 -1.82
CA HIS A 171 -11.95 7.45 -1.84
C HIS A 171 -10.67 8.28 -2.05
N TYR A 172 -10.61 9.45 -1.43
CA TYR A 172 -9.45 10.34 -1.50
C TYR A 172 -8.16 9.60 -1.15
N LEU A 173 -7.17 9.65 -2.05
CA LEU A 173 -5.88 8.94 -1.99
C LEU A 173 -5.98 7.40 -1.95
N LEU A 174 -7.09 6.81 -2.37
CA LEU A 174 -7.34 5.37 -2.32
C LEU A 174 -7.75 4.77 -3.66
N GLU A 175 -7.62 5.50 -4.77
CA GLU A 175 -7.94 5.04 -6.13
C GLU A 175 -6.71 5.06 -7.03
N VAL A 176 -6.67 4.10 -7.95
CA VAL A 176 -5.58 3.93 -8.92
C VAL A 176 -6.11 3.80 -10.34
N ASP A 177 -5.24 4.08 -11.32
CA ASP A 177 -5.53 3.91 -12.74
C ASP A 177 -5.64 2.43 -13.16
N ASN A 178 -4.80 1.57 -12.61
CA ASN A 178 -4.73 0.15 -12.94
C ASN A 178 -4.78 -0.70 -11.65
N PRO A 179 -5.96 -1.13 -11.19
CA PRO A 179 -6.09 -2.01 -10.04
C PRO A 179 -5.51 -3.40 -10.30
N LEU A 180 -5.00 -4.06 -9.27
CA LEU A 180 -4.68 -5.48 -9.32
C LEU A 180 -5.98 -6.30 -9.41
N VAL A 181 -6.11 -7.17 -10.41
CA VAL A 181 -7.31 -8.01 -10.59
C VAL A 181 -7.00 -9.44 -10.16
N LEU A 182 -7.81 -10.00 -9.28
CA LEU A 182 -7.65 -11.38 -8.77
C LEU A 182 -8.94 -12.16 -8.94
N PRO A 183 -8.87 -13.44 -9.33
CA PRO A 183 -10.03 -14.32 -9.28
C PRO A 183 -10.35 -14.67 -7.81
N VAL A 184 -11.65 -14.72 -7.45
CA VAL A 184 -12.09 -15.18 -6.12
C VAL A 184 -11.78 -16.67 -5.95
N ASP A 185 -11.68 -17.11 -4.68
CA ASP A 185 -11.44 -18.49 -4.26
C ASP A 185 -10.12 -19.12 -4.74
N LYS A 186 -9.22 -18.35 -5.33
CA LYS A 186 -7.88 -18.79 -5.72
C LYS A 186 -6.83 -18.36 -4.71
N LYS A 187 -5.92 -19.27 -4.36
CA LYS A 187 -4.76 -18.95 -3.54
C LYS A 187 -3.69 -18.27 -4.40
N VAL A 188 -3.52 -16.99 -4.24
CA VAL A 188 -2.54 -16.18 -4.97
C VAL A 188 -1.31 -15.97 -4.11
N ARG A 189 -0.18 -16.51 -4.56
CA ARG A 189 1.14 -16.25 -3.97
C ARG A 189 1.66 -14.92 -4.47
N ILE A 190 2.05 -14.05 -3.57
CA ILE A 190 2.55 -12.70 -3.87
C ILE A 190 4.03 -12.63 -3.52
N LEU A 191 4.86 -12.37 -4.52
CA LEU A 191 6.30 -12.13 -4.40
C LEU A 191 6.53 -10.62 -4.33
N LEU A 192 7.14 -10.12 -3.25
CA LEU A 192 7.33 -8.69 -3.02
C LEU A 192 8.80 -8.30 -3.03
N THR A 193 9.09 -7.21 -3.72
CA THR A 193 10.41 -6.54 -3.71
C THR A 193 10.22 -5.04 -3.89
N ALA A 194 11.28 -4.27 -3.78
CA ALA A 194 11.29 -2.84 -4.08
C ALA A 194 12.50 -2.46 -4.93
N SER A 195 12.39 -1.35 -5.67
CA SER A 195 13.46 -0.84 -6.54
C SER A 195 14.35 0.20 -5.86
N ASP A 196 13.88 0.84 -4.78
CA ASP A 196 14.50 2.02 -4.20
C ASP A 196 14.59 1.96 -2.66
N VAL A 197 13.49 2.15 -1.95
CA VAL A 197 13.41 2.12 -0.48
C VAL A 197 12.49 1.00 -0.02
N ILE A 198 12.34 0.81 1.28
CA ILE A 198 11.39 -0.16 1.82
C ILE A 198 9.98 0.42 1.66
N HIS A 199 9.06 -0.41 1.16
CA HIS A 199 7.62 -0.19 1.12
C HIS A 199 6.93 -1.36 1.83
N ASN A 200 5.63 -1.23 2.13
CA ASN A 200 4.84 -2.34 2.63
C ASN A 200 3.53 -2.42 1.85
N TRP A 201 3.28 -3.56 1.24
CA TRP A 201 2.02 -3.83 0.56
C TRP A 201 0.99 -4.31 1.59
N TRP A 202 -0.08 -3.56 1.76
CA TRP A 202 -1.08 -3.81 2.80
C TRP A 202 -2.50 -3.56 2.29
N VAL A 203 -3.37 -4.57 2.48
CA VAL A 203 -4.81 -4.46 2.27
C VAL A 203 -5.50 -4.93 3.56
N PRO A 204 -6.10 -4.02 4.32
CA PRO A 204 -6.68 -4.33 5.63
C PRO A 204 -7.67 -5.49 5.63
N ALA A 205 -8.60 -5.52 4.65
CA ALA A 205 -9.62 -6.55 4.52
C ALA A 205 -9.04 -7.96 4.26
N PHE A 206 -7.80 -8.05 3.77
CA PHE A 206 -7.11 -9.31 3.51
C PHE A 206 -6.33 -9.84 4.71
N GLY A 207 -6.10 -9.02 5.74
CA GLY A 207 -5.17 -9.35 6.82
C GLY A 207 -3.71 -9.50 6.35
N ALA A 208 -3.44 -9.21 5.08
CA ALA A 208 -2.12 -9.32 4.48
C ALA A 208 -1.35 -8.01 4.59
N SER A 209 -0.15 -8.09 5.15
CA SER A 209 0.80 -6.99 5.26
C SER A 209 2.22 -7.55 5.12
N ARG A 210 2.96 -7.11 4.10
CA ARG A 210 4.32 -7.61 3.88
C ARG A 210 5.22 -6.53 3.31
N ASP A 211 6.43 -6.41 3.86
CA ASP A 211 7.43 -5.47 3.38
C ASP A 211 7.95 -5.86 2.00
N ALA A 212 8.08 -4.86 1.14
CA ALA A 212 8.79 -4.90 -0.12
C ALA A 212 10.16 -4.24 0.10
N ILE A 213 11.23 -5.07 0.17
CA ILE A 213 12.57 -4.64 0.57
C ILE A 213 13.51 -4.70 -0.64
N PRO A 214 14.28 -3.62 -0.94
CA PRO A 214 15.26 -3.62 -2.02
C PRO A 214 16.28 -4.75 -1.86
N GLY A 215 16.54 -5.49 -2.94
CA GLY A 215 17.49 -6.61 -2.94
C GLY A 215 16.97 -7.90 -2.30
N PHE A 216 15.77 -7.91 -1.73
CA PHE A 216 15.16 -9.11 -1.17
C PHE A 216 13.88 -9.46 -1.92
N LEU A 217 13.56 -10.76 -1.96
CA LEU A 217 12.28 -11.26 -2.43
C LEU A 217 11.52 -11.81 -1.22
N ARG A 218 10.49 -11.09 -0.78
CA ARG A 218 9.61 -11.48 0.31
C ARG A 218 8.36 -12.15 -0.26
N GLU A 219 7.66 -12.89 0.57
CA GLU A 219 6.47 -13.62 0.14
C GLU A 219 5.31 -13.42 1.10
N THR A 220 4.11 -13.40 0.55
CA THR A 220 2.85 -13.55 1.25
C THR A 220 1.85 -14.25 0.33
N TRP A 221 0.65 -14.50 0.79
CA TRP A 221 -0.41 -15.03 -0.05
C TRP A 221 -1.76 -14.44 0.35
N VAL A 222 -2.71 -14.48 -0.56
CA VAL A 222 -4.10 -14.12 -0.30
C VAL A 222 -5.01 -15.12 -1.01
N LYS A 223 -6.17 -15.38 -0.41
CA LYS A 223 -7.29 -16.06 -1.05
C LYS A 223 -8.52 -15.22 -0.75
N VAL A 224 -8.98 -14.46 -1.71
CA VAL A 224 -10.15 -13.59 -1.54
C VAL A 224 -11.40 -14.43 -1.79
N GLU A 225 -12.30 -14.48 -0.80
CA GLU A 225 -13.51 -15.34 -0.82
C GLU A 225 -14.77 -14.57 -1.22
N GLU A 226 -14.71 -13.23 -1.31
CA GLU A 226 -15.83 -12.39 -1.70
C GLU A 226 -15.43 -11.46 -2.85
N GLU A 227 -16.31 -11.30 -3.84
CA GLU A 227 -16.16 -10.33 -4.90
C GLU A 227 -16.18 -8.90 -4.36
N GLY A 228 -15.43 -8.00 -5.00
CA GLY A 228 -15.45 -6.60 -4.60
C GLY A 228 -14.16 -5.84 -4.90
N THR A 229 -14.16 -4.57 -4.55
CA THR A 229 -12.99 -3.68 -4.66
C THR A 229 -12.44 -3.40 -3.27
N TYR A 230 -11.23 -3.83 -3.03
CA TYR A 230 -10.54 -3.72 -1.75
C TYR A 230 -9.40 -2.71 -1.83
N ARG A 231 -9.35 -1.82 -0.86
CA ARG A 231 -8.40 -0.71 -0.81
C ARG A 231 -7.42 -0.87 0.32
N GLY A 232 -6.19 -0.55 0.03
CA GLY A 232 -5.08 -0.55 0.98
C GLY A 232 -4.11 0.58 0.68
N GLN A 233 -3.01 0.59 1.41
CA GLN A 233 -2.02 1.65 1.32
C GLN A 233 -0.62 1.08 1.54
N CYS A 234 0.40 1.85 1.15
CA CYS A 234 1.73 1.61 1.65
C CYS A 234 1.76 1.83 3.16
N LYS A 235 2.28 0.86 3.94
CA LYS A 235 2.29 0.90 5.41
C LYS A 235 3.67 1.20 6.00
N GLU A 236 4.73 1.16 5.18
CA GLU A 236 6.09 1.49 5.60
C GLU A 236 6.49 2.86 5.04
N LEU A 237 7.00 3.76 5.92
CA LEU A 237 7.36 5.12 5.54
C LEU A 237 8.44 5.12 4.46
N CYS A 238 8.07 5.51 3.25
CA CYS A 238 8.90 5.45 2.05
C CYS A 238 9.24 6.83 1.44
N GLY A 239 9.06 7.90 2.19
CA GLY A 239 9.41 9.27 1.77
C GLY A 239 8.20 10.19 1.60
N LYS A 240 8.38 11.30 0.86
CA LYS A 240 7.41 12.39 0.75
C LYS A 240 6.04 11.96 0.20
N GLY A 241 6.03 11.04 -0.77
CA GLY A 241 4.81 10.54 -1.41
C GLY A 241 4.26 9.25 -0.77
N HIS A 242 4.63 8.95 0.46
CA HIS A 242 4.21 7.73 1.16
C HIS A 242 2.68 7.53 1.16
N GLY A 243 1.90 8.57 1.36
CA GLY A 243 0.43 8.53 1.30
C GLY A 243 -0.16 8.51 -0.12
N TYR A 244 0.66 8.58 -1.17
CA TYR A 244 0.24 8.73 -2.56
C TYR A 244 0.47 7.47 -3.40
N MET A 245 0.64 6.31 -2.75
CA MET A 245 0.77 5.01 -3.41
C MET A 245 -0.20 3.99 -2.80
N PRO A 246 -1.50 4.14 -3.04
CA PRO A 246 -2.50 3.20 -2.57
C PRO A 246 -2.40 1.86 -3.28
N VAL A 247 -3.04 0.85 -2.68
CA VAL A 247 -3.27 -0.46 -3.25
C VAL A 247 -4.76 -0.61 -3.53
N VAL A 248 -5.13 -0.94 -4.77
CA VAL A 248 -6.51 -1.30 -5.10
C VAL A 248 -6.52 -2.69 -5.72
N VAL A 249 -7.33 -3.58 -5.16
CA VAL A 249 -7.52 -4.94 -5.65
C VAL A 249 -8.97 -5.14 -6.02
N LYS A 250 -9.24 -5.60 -7.24
CA LYS A 250 -10.55 -6.08 -7.69
C LYS A 250 -10.56 -7.59 -7.64
N ALA A 251 -11.36 -8.14 -6.75
CA ALA A 251 -11.64 -9.57 -6.71
C ALA A 251 -12.90 -9.85 -7.54
N VAL A 252 -12.77 -10.69 -8.55
CA VAL A 252 -13.80 -10.95 -9.56
C VAL A 252 -14.03 -12.44 -9.75
N PRO A 253 -15.18 -12.89 -10.30
CA PRO A 253 -15.37 -14.25 -10.74
C PRO A 253 -14.32 -14.70 -11.76
N GLN A 254 -14.06 -16.01 -11.87
CA GLN A 254 -13.05 -16.53 -12.80
C GLN A 254 -13.33 -16.11 -14.25
N GLU A 255 -14.61 -16.13 -14.67
CA GLU A 255 -14.99 -15.75 -16.04
C GLU A 255 -14.66 -14.28 -16.35
N GLU A 256 -14.87 -13.36 -15.38
CA GLU A 256 -14.52 -11.95 -15.54
C GLU A 256 -13.00 -11.75 -15.55
N PHE A 257 -12.29 -12.52 -14.75
CA PHE A 257 -10.83 -12.55 -14.77
C PHE A 257 -10.29 -12.99 -16.14
N ASP A 258 -10.86 -14.03 -16.74
CA ASP A 258 -10.44 -14.54 -18.04
C ASP A 258 -10.67 -13.51 -19.15
N VAL A 259 -11.81 -12.79 -19.11
CA VAL A 259 -12.08 -11.67 -20.02
C VAL A 259 -11.05 -10.56 -19.83
N TRP A 260 -10.76 -10.17 -18.60
CA TRP A 260 -9.75 -9.17 -18.30
C TRP A 260 -8.35 -9.58 -18.83
N VAL A 261 -7.96 -10.85 -18.67
CA VAL A 261 -6.71 -11.39 -19.19
C VAL A 261 -6.66 -11.27 -20.74
N ALA A 262 -7.75 -11.61 -21.42
CA ALA A 262 -7.84 -11.51 -22.87
C ALA A 262 -7.69 -10.06 -23.33
N ASP A 263 -8.36 -9.12 -22.67
CA ASP A 263 -8.27 -7.69 -22.95
C ASP A 263 -6.85 -7.15 -22.74
N GLN A 264 -6.20 -7.54 -21.65
CA GLN A 264 -4.80 -7.14 -21.38
C GLN A 264 -3.84 -7.66 -22.46
N LYS A 265 -3.99 -8.91 -22.88
CA LYS A 265 -3.18 -9.49 -23.96
C LYS A 265 -3.42 -8.79 -25.29
N GLN A 266 -4.66 -8.44 -25.60
CA GLN A 266 -5.00 -7.67 -26.79
C GLN A 266 -4.36 -6.28 -26.77
N GLN A 267 -4.40 -5.57 -25.64
CA GLN A 267 -3.74 -4.28 -25.45
C GLN A 267 -2.21 -4.38 -25.62
N MET A 268 -1.60 -5.41 -25.04
CA MET A 268 -0.17 -5.67 -25.19
C MET A 268 0.22 -5.94 -26.65
N ALA A 269 -0.59 -6.70 -27.40
CA ALA A 269 -0.38 -6.96 -28.82
C ALA A 269 -0.52 -5.67 -29.65
N ALA A 270 -1.53 -4.84 -29.34
CA ALA A 270 -1.74 -3.55 -29.98
C ALA A 270 -0.55 -2.58 -29.71
N ASN A 271 -0.05 -2.54 -28.50
CA ASN A 271 1.12 -1.73 -28.13
C ASN A 271 2.38 -2.20 -28.89
N THR A 272 2.55 -3.52 -29.05
CA THR A 272 3.67 -4.07 -29.83
C THR A 272 3.55 -3.72 -31.32
N ALA A 273 2.35 -3.83 -31.88
CA ALA A 273 2.09 -3.43 -33.26
C ALA A 273 2.25 -1.90 -33.47
N GLY A 274 1.92 -1.11 -32.45
CA GLY A 274 2.12 0.35 -32.45
C GLY A 274 3.59 0.77 -32.55
N ALA A 275 4.52 -0.12 -32.12
CA ALA A 275 5.96 0.14 -32.25
C ALA A 275 6.45 0.17 -33.71
N ASP A 276 5.76 -0.49 -34.64
CA ASP A 276 6.12 -0.55 -36.05
C ASP A 276 5.37 0.50 -36.89
N LYS A 277 4.43 1.24 -36.30
CA LYS A 277 3.72 2.35 -36.94
C LYS A 277 4.60 3.61 -36.93
N GLU A 278 4.59 4.36 -37.98
CA GLU A 278 5.13 5.72 -38.00
C GLU A 278 4.11 6.69 -37.41
N TRP A 279 4.52 7.41 -36.37
CA TRP A 279 3.67 8.33 -35.62
C TRP A 279 3.95 9.77 -36.02
N THR A 280 2.89 10.55 -36.13
CA THR A 280 3.03 12.00 -36.32
C THR A 280 3.47 12.66 -34.99
N LYS A 281 4.07 13.84 -35.13
CA LYS A 281 4.47 14.62 -33.92
C LYS A 281 3.29 14.90 -32.99
N ASP A 282 2.13 15.24 -33.55
CA ASP A 282 0.93 15.59 -32.78
C ASP A 282 0.39 14.38 -32.00
N GLU A 283 0.37 13.18 -32.63
CA GLU A 283 0.00 11.95 -31.95
C GLU A 283 0.93 11.64 -30.77
N LEU A 284 2.25 11.75 -30.99
CA LEU A 284 3.25 11.53 -29.92
C LEU A 284 3.17 12.58 -28.82
N MET A 285 2.92 13.85 -29.18
CA MET A 285 2.73 14.91 -28.19
C MET A 285 1.49 14.69 -27.31
N ALA A 286 0.39 14.25 -27.90
CA ALA A 286 -0.84 13.95 -27.16
C ALA A 286 -0.66 12.76 -26.22
N LEU A 287 -0.15 11.64 -26.72
CA LEU A 287 0.17 10.45 -25.90
C LEU A 287 1.22 10.77 -24.85
N GLY A 288 2.28 11.49 -25.22
CA GLY A 288 3.39 11.86 -24.34
C GLY A 288 2.96 12.72 -23.17
N LYS A 289 2.00 13.64 -23.38
CA LYS A 289 1.40 14.41 -22.29
C LYS A 289 0.68 13.51 -21.28
N ASP A 290 -0.09 12.54 -21.75
CA ASP A 290 -0.80 11.60 -20.89
C ASP A 290 0.18 10.72 -20.11
N VAL A 291 1.17 10.14 -20.79
CA VAL A 291 2.24 9.32 -20.17
C VAL A 291 3.02 10.14 -19.13
N TYR A 292 3.38 11.39 -19.46
CA TYR A 292 4.08 12.30 -18.56
C TYR A 292 3.28 12.57 -17.28
N THR A 293 2.01 12.91 -17.45
CA THR A 293 1.12 13.24 -16.32
C THR A 293 0.97 12.07 -15.37
N LYS A 294 0.83 10.86 -15.90
CA LYS A 294 0.64 9.64 -15.11
C LYS A 294 1.92 9.15 -14.43
N ASN A 295 3.08 9.30 -15.09
CA ASN A 295 4.29 8.59 -14.68
C ASN A 295 5.45 9.49 -14.24
N CYS A 296 5.54 10.73 -14.73
CA CYS A 296 6.70 11.60 -14.55
C CYS A 296 6.38 12.81 -13.66
N ALA A 297 5.16 13.36 -13.75
CA ALA A 297 4.77 14.58 -13.09
C ALA A 297 4.82 14.49 -11.55
N VAL A 298 4.68 13.31 -10.96
CA VAL A 298 4.76 13.09 -9.50
C VAL A 298 6.11 13.56 -8.92
N CYS A 299 7.18 13.40 -9.69
CA CYS A 299 8.53 13.84 -9.31
C CYS A 299 8.91 15.16 -10.00
N HIS A 300 8.65 15.26 -11.31
CA HIS A 300 9.09 16.40 -12.10
C HIS A 300 8.09 17.55 -12.15
N GLN A 301 6.96 17.45 -11.47
CA GLN A 301 5.84 18.39 -11.45
C GLN A 301 5.13 18.49 -12.83
N VAL A 302 3.86 18.88 -12.82
CA VAL A 302 3.08 19.06 -14.06
C VAL A 302 3.72 20.10 -14.99
N SER A 303 4.38 21.11 -14.41
CA SER A 303 5.10 22.15 -15.15
C SER A 303 6.49 21.75 -15.63
N GLY A 304 7.03 20.63 -15.22
CA GLY A 304 8.40 20.21 -15.48
C GLY A 304 9.46 20.91 -14.62
N ALA A 305 9.07 21.71 -13.62
CA ALA A 305 9.99 22.48 -12.78
C ALA A 305 10.78 21.60 -11.77
N GLY A 306 10.32 20.37 -11.52
CA GLY A 306 10.94 19.47 -10.55
C GLY A 306 10.83 19.97 -9.11
N LEU A 307 11.60 19.34 -8.22
CA LEU A 307 11.76 19.70 -6.80
C LEU A 307 13.23 19.57 -6.40
N PRO A 308 14.09 20.53 -6.80
CA PRO A 308 15.51 20.48 -6.45
C PRO A 308 15.74 20.46 -4.93
N PRO A 309 16.79 19.77 -4.43
CA PRO A 309 17.79 19.03 -5.20
C PRO A 309 17.39 17.59 -5.55
N ALA A 310 16.25 17.07 -5.03
CA ALA A 310 15.89 15.67 -5.15
C ALA A 310 15.43 15.29 -6.57
N PHE A 311 14.62 16.13 -7.19
CA PHE A 311 14.06 15.89 -8.52
C PHE A 311 14.40 17.06 -9.46
N PRO A 312 15.27 16.85 -10.45
CA PRO A 312 15.74 17.93 -11.32
C PRO A 312 14.61 18.48 -12.20
N ALA A 313 14.71 19.76 -12.59
CA ALA A 313 13.83 20.36 -13.56
C ALA A 313 14.08 19.76 -14.96
N LEU A 314 12.99 19.53 -15.69
CA LEU A 314 13.02 19.21 -17.11
C LEU A 314 12.89 20.48 -17.96
N THR A 315 12.19 21.48 -17.44
CA THR A 315 12.05 22.80 -18.06
C THR A 315 13.42 23.47 -18.25
N GLY A 316 13.76 23.81 -19.51
CA GLY A 316 15.03 24.46 -19.84
C GLY A 316 16.26 23.58 -19.57
N SER A 317 16.10 22.29 -19.39
CA SER A 317 17.20 21.35 -19.08
C SER A 317 18.09 21.14 -20.31
N LYS A 318 19.39 21.39 -20.17
CA LYS A 318 20.38 21.09 -21.21
C LYS A 318 20.36 19.61 -21.57
N LEU A 319 20.24 18.71 -20.58
CA LEU A 319 20.16 17.28 -20.80
C LEU A 319 18.97 16.87 -21.68
N VAL A 320 17.80 17.49 -21.47
CA VAL A 320 16.60 17.24 -22.28
C VAL A 320 16.80 17.77 -23.71
N ALA A 321 17.54 18.86 -23.89
CA ALA A 321 17.79 19.46 -25.17
C ALA A 321 18.91 18.78 -25.99
N GLU A 322 19.86 18.11 -25.33
CA GLU A 322 20.96 17.41 -26.01
C GLU A 322 20.48 16.20 -26.83
N PRO A 323 21.25 15.77 -27.86
CA PRO A 323 20.93 14.58 -28.65
C PRO A 323 20.81 13.33 -27.77
N ASN A 324 19.86 12.47 -28.07
CA ASN A 324 19.69 11.17 -27.43
C ASN A 324 20.48 10.05 -28.11
N LEU A 325 20.70 10.19 -29.40
CA LEU A 325 21.35 9.20 -30.27
C LEU A 325 22.55 9.85 -30.97
N ASP A 326 23.56 9.04 -31.28
CA ASP A 326 24.68 9.43 -32.10
C ASP A 326 24.31 9.39 -33.61
N SER A 327 25.27 9.70 -34.49
CA SER A 327 25.09 9.68 -35.97
C SER A 327 24.68 8.33 -36.53
N ASP A 328 24.98 7.25 -35.82
CA ASP A 328 24.70 5.88 -36.20
C ASP A 328 23.40 5.34 -35.60
N GLY A 329 22.64 6.21 -34.88
CA GLY A 329 21.40 5.87 -34.18
C GLY A 329 21.57 5.10 -32.89
N LYS A 330 22.78 5.03 -32.35
CA LYS A 330 23.07 4.35 -31.08
C LYS A 330 22.79 5.27 -29.91
N LEU A 331 22.25 4.68 -28.83
CA LEU A 331 21.93 5.40 -27.59
C LEU A 331 23.18 6.04 -26.96
N LEU A 332 23.13 7.33 -26.76
CA LEU A 332 24.17 8.06 -26.02
C LEU A 332 24.03 7.81 -24.54
N LYS A 333 25.12 7.37 -23.90
CA LYS A 333 25.15 7.12 -22.47
C LYS A 333 24.85 8.41 -21.69
N ASP A 334 24.09 8.25 -20.60
CA ASP A 334 23.65 9.38 -19.77
C ASP A 334 22.79 10.45 -20.47
N SER A 335 22.32 10.20 -21.71
CA SER A 335 21.36 11.06 -22.40
C SER A 335 20.01 11.06 -21.69
N HIS A 336 19.12 11.97 -22.11
CA HIS A 336 17.75 12.01 -21.59
C HIS A 336 17.01 10.68 -21.81
N LEU A 337 17.06 10.14 -23.03
CA LEU A 337 16.45 8.84 -23.35
C LEU A 337 17.07 7.68 -22.55
N ASP A 338 18.40 7.69 -22.36
CA ASP A 338 19.08 6.66 -21.55
C ASP A 338 18.59 6.66 -20.10
N ARG A 339 18.37 7.85 -19.53
CA ARG A 339 17.79 7.97 -18.19
C ARG A 339 16.34 7.52 -18.10
N VAL A 340 15.54 7.77 -19.12
CA VAL A 340 14.17 7.25 -19.18
C VAL A 340 14.20 5.72 -19.31
N LEU A 341 15.03 5.16 -20.17
CA LEU A 341 15.11 3.71 -20.36
C LEU A 341 15.67 2.97 -19.14
N ASN A 342 16.82 3.42 -18.62
CA ASN A 342 17.62 2.66 -17.67
C ASN A 342 17.59 3.21 -16.24
N GLY A 343 16.97 4.39 -16.02
CA GLY A 343 16.91 5.06 -14.74
C GLY A 343 18.25 5.69 -14.33
N LYS A 344 18.24 6.48 -13.27
CA LYS A 344 19.46 6.99 -12.62
C LYS A 344 19.17 7.43 -11.19
N GLY A 345 19.88 6.85 -10.22
CA GLY A 345 19.65 7.14 -8.79
C GLY A 345 18.23 6.76 -8.39
N VAL A 346 17.45 7.73 -7.92
CA VAL A 346 16.04 7.55 -7.54
C VAL A 346 15.08 7.52 -8.72
N MET A 347 15.51 7.92 -9.93
CA MET A 347 14.69 7.83 -11.13
C MET A 347 14.59 6.37 -11.59
N PRO A 348 13.41 5.77 -11.64
CA PRO A 348 13.26 4.37 -12.04
C PRO A 348 13.54 4.17 -13.54
N ALA A 349 13.92 2.94 -13.88
CA ALA A 349 14.03 2.48 -15.26
C ALA A 349 12.63 2.19 -15.83
N TRP A 350 12.28 2.81 -16.94
CA TRP A 350 10.97 2.65 -17.58
C TRP A 350 10.95 1.58 -18.69
N LYS A 351 12.11 1.09 -19.06
CA LYS A 351 12.27 0.08 -20.11
C LYS A 351 11.37 -1.14 -19.94
N ALA A 352 11.13 -1.61 -18.72
CA ALA A 352 10.34 -2.80 -18.45
C ALA A 352 8.83 -2.54 -18.29
N THR A 353 8.41 -1.28 -18.14
CA THR A 353 7.05 -0.91 -17.73
C THR A 353 6.27 -0.08 -18.73
N LEU A 354 6.95 0.73 -19.53
CA LEU A 354 6.33 1.51 -20.61
C LEU A 354 6.55 0.84 -21.96
N SER A 355 5.59 0.96 -22.87
CA SER A 355 5.72 0.50 -24.26
C SER A 355 6.73 1.36 -25.02
N ASP A 356 7.15 0.89 -26.19
CA ASP A 356 8.03 1.67 -27.07
C ASP A 356 7.36 2.96 -27.53
N SER A 357 6.04 2.91 -27.78
CA SER A 357 5.24 4.08 -28.13
C SER A 357 5.14 5.07 -26.98
N ASP A 358 4.96 4.59 -25.72
CA ASP A 358 4.90 5.46 -24.55
C ASP A 358 6.23 6.18 -24.30
N ILE A 359 7.35 5.45 -24.41
CA ILE A 359 8.70 6.02 -24.24
C ILE A 359 8.99 7.04 -25.34
N ALA A 360 8.71 6.69 -26.61
CA ALA A 360 8.89 7.61 -27.72
C ALA A 360 8.05 8.88 -27.54
N ALA A 361 6.80 8.71 -27.14
CA ALA A 361 5.86 9.80 -26.92
C ALA A 361 6.28 10.72 -25.76
N VAL A 362 6.61 10.15 -24.60
CA VAL A 362 6.98 10.96 -23.42
C VAL A 362 8.28 11.72 -23.65
N VAL A 363 9.29 11.10 -24.25
CA VAL A 363 10.55 11.77 -24.59
C VAL A 363 10.31 12.87 -25.62
N THR A 364 9.48 12.64 -26.66
CA THR A 364 9.10 13.66 -27.62
C THR A 364 8.38 14.82 -26.94
N TYR A 365 7.45 14.53 -26.02
CA TYR A 365 6.73 15.56 -25.26
C TYR A 365 7.66 16.39 -24.38
N GLU A 366 8.52 15.76 -23.58
CA GLU A 366 9.44 16.46 -22.67
C GLU A 366 10.42 17.36 -23.44
N ARG A 367 10.82 16.98 -24.64
CA ARG A 367 11.71 17.75 -25.52
C ARG A 367 11.02 18.90 -26.26
N ASN A 368 9.70 18.83 -26.46
CA ASN A 368 8.95 19.82 -27.24
C ASN A 368 7.86 20.58 -26.46
N ALA A 369 7.72 20.29 -25.18
CA ALA A 369 6.80 20.94 -24.24
C ALA A 369 7.56 21.34 -22.97
N LEU A 370 6.85 21.70 -21.90
CA LEU A 370 7.43 22.07 -20.61
C LEU A 370 8.46 23.22 -20.71
N GLY A 371 8.27 24.13 -21.65
CA GLY A 371 9.22 25.22 -21.90
C GLY A 371 10.45 24.83 -22.75
N ASN A 372 10.50 23.61 -23.27
CA ASN A 372 11.50 23.12 -24.21
C ASN A 372 10.96 23.19 -25.64
N ALA A 373 11.85 23.40 -26.66
CA ALA A 373 11.50 23.52 -28.05
C ALA A 373 12.60 22.95 -28.95
N VAL A 374 12.96 21.68 -28.75
CA VAL A 374 14.04 21.02 -29.50
C VAL A 374 13.62 20.77 -30.99
N GLY A 375 12.37 20.46 -31.20
CA GLY A 375 11.81 20.29 -32.56
C GLY A 375 11.84 18.86 -33.08
N ASP A 376 12.64 17.98 -32.50
CA ASP A 376 12.79 16.59 -32.95
C ASP A 376 11.64 15.66 -32.49
N VAL A 377 11.59 14.49 -33.10
CA VAL A 377 10.59 13.44 -32.84
C VAL A 377 11.32 12.13 -32.71
N LEU A 378 11.06 11.42 -31.59
CA LEU A 378 11.55 10.06 -31.42
C LEU A 378 10.46 9.08 -31.85
N GLN A 379 10.78 8.16 -32.79
CA GLN A 379 9.83 7.15 -33.21
C GLN A 379 9.87 5.89 -32.35
N PRO A 380 8.74 5.20 -32.14
CA PRO A 380 8.70 3.95 -31.41
C PRO A 380 9.66 2.88 -31.92
N ALA A 381 9.82 2.78 -33.23
CA ALA A 381 10.77 1.85 -33.85
C ALA A 381 12.23 2.09 -33.40
N GLN A 382 12.62 3.34 -33.16
CA GLN A 382 13.94 3.69 -32.66
C GLN A 382 14.09 3.21 -31.17
N VAL A 383 13.04 3.38 -30.35
CA VAL A 383 13.05 2.88 -28.98
C VAL A 383 13.15 1.36 -28.97
N LYS A 384 12.37 0.67 -29.81
CA LYS A 384 12.39 -0.79 -29.96
C LYS A 384 13.78 -1.33 -30.27
N ALA A 385 14.52 -0.65 -31.14
CA ALA A 385 15.90 -1.02 -31.50
C ALA A 385 16.90 -0.86 -30.34
N LEU A 386 16.57 -0.10 -29.30
CA LEU A 386 17.45 0.18 -28.16
C LEU A 386 17.15 -0.69 -26.93
N ARG A 387 16.14 -1.54 -26.98
CA ARG A 387 15.80 -2.48 -25.89
C ARG A 387 16.65 -3.76 -25.97
#